data_a0f81b6d806416784ff36cd487871484
#
_entry.id   a0f81b6d806416784ff36cd487871484
#
_cell.length_a   1.000
_cell.length_b   1.000
_cell.length_c   1.000
_cell.angle_alpha   90.00
_cell.angle_beta   90.00
_cell.angle_gamma   90.00
#
_symmetry.space_group_name_H-M   'P 1'
#
loop_
_entity.id
_entity.type
_entity.pdbx_description
1 polymer ?
#
loop_
_entity_poly.entity_id
_entity_poly.type
_entity_poly.pdbx_seq_one_letter_code
_entity_poly.pdbx_strand_id
1 'polypeptide(L)'
;MSFLDLLKIEFMKVKRSKIVPLIFIAPLLVVVSGVAYLSNYFTPEYTNAWAAMFIQSALVYAYYLLPFSMIVVCVMIAGRETGNNGILKMLALPVSRCALSIAKFCVLTFYLFMEMMVFLVVFVIAGLIATQTMGVTETLPILYLLKWCLGLFLTMLPCIAAMW
;
A
#
# COMPACT_ATOMS: atom_id res chain seq x y z
N MET A 1 -7.94 2.39 30.05
CA MET A 1 -7.60 2.98 28.76
C MET A 1 -8.61 2.53 27.73
N SER A 2 -9.23 3.47 27.00
CA SER A 2 -10.13 3.10 25.91
C SER A 2 -9.33 2.50 24.76
N PHE A 3 -9.93 1.58 23.96
CA PHE A 3 -9.32 1.03 22.75
C PHE A 3 -8.94 2.13 21.75
N LEU A 4 -9.74 3.19 21.66
CA LEU A 4 -9.47 4.35 20.81
C LEU A 4 -8.21 5.12 21.23
N ASP A 5 -7.95 5.24 22.54
CA ASP A 5 -6.73 5.88 23.03
C ASP A 5 -5.49 5.07 22.68
N LEU A 6 -5.59 3.74 22.79
CA LEU A 6 -4.53 2.82 22.41
C LEU A 6 -4.20 2.94 20.91
N LEU A 7 -5.22 2.94 20.07
CA LEU A 7 -5.11 3.07 18.64
C LEU A 7 -4.47 4.41 18.25
N LYS A 8 -4.86 5.50 18.89
CA LYS A 8 -4.26 6.83 18.68
C LYS A 8 -2.79 6.87 19.06
N ILE A 9 -2.40 6.21 20.14
CA ILE A 9 -1.00 6.12 20.56
C ILE A 9 -0.17 5.35 19.52
N GLU A 10 -0.67 4.21 19.03
CA GLU A 10 0.00 3.41 18.00
C GLU A 10 0.14 4.19 16.68
N PHE A 11 -0.88 4.92 16.24
CA PHE A 11 -0.79 5.81 15.08
C PHE A 11 0.28 6.90 15.24
N MET A 12 0.35 7.54 16.42
CA MET A 12 1.37 8.57 16.68
C MET A 12 2.79 8.00 16.67
N LYS A 13 2.98 6.77 17.15
CA LYS A 13 4.28 6.08 17.09
C LYS A 13 4.73 5.87 15.65
N VAL A 14 3.84 5.43 14.78
CA VAL A 14 4.17 5.14 13.38
C VAL A 14 4.35 6.43 12.56
N LYS A 15 3.59 7.48 12.83
CA LYS A 15 3.76 8.79 12.17
C LYS A 15 5.17 9.37 12.32
N ARG A 16 5.84 9.10 13.44
CA ARG A 16 7.25 9.50 13.69
C ARG A 16 8.27 8.54 13.08
N SER A 17 7.85 7.56 12.31
CA SER A 17 8.68 6.54 11.70
C SER A 17 9.03 6.90 10.27
N LYS A 18 10.14 6.33 9.76
CA LYS A 18 10.52 6.36 8.35
C LYS A 18 9.62 5.45 7.47
N ILE A 19 8.50 4.93 8.01
CA ILE A 19 7.53 4.12 7.26
C ILE A 19 6.77 5.00 6.26
N VAL A 20 6.49 6.25 6.60
CA VAL A 20 5.74 7.17 5.73
C VAL A 20 6.36 7.36 4.34
N PRO A 21 7.69 7.55 4.17
CA PRO A 21 8.29 7.62 2.83
C PRO A 21 8.10 6.35 1.99
N LEU A 22 8.05 5.19 2.63
CA LEU A 22 7.88 3.90 1.93
C LEU A 22 6.54 3.83 1.19
N ILE A 23 5.48 4.41 1.77
CA ILE A 23 4.14 4.50 1.17
C ILE A 23 4.16 5.20 -0.20
N PHE A 24 5.10 6.14 -0.41
CA PHE A 24 5.21 6.88 -1.66
C PHE A 24 6.20 6.27 -2.64
N ILE A 25 7.32 5.73 -2.15
CA ILE A 25 8.40 5.22 -3.00
C ILE A 25 7.98 3.96 -3.76
N ALA A 26 7.34 3.00 -3.09
CA ALA A 26 6.96 1.74 -3.70
C ALA A 26 5.95 1.91 -4.86
N PRO A 27 4.80 2.60 -4.68
CA PRO A 27 3.87 2.85 -5.77
C PRO A 27 4.48 3.64 -6.94
N LEU A 28 5.36 4.59 -6.66
CA LEU A 28 5.97 5.42 -7.69
C LEU A 28 6.87 4.61 -8.62
N LEU A 29 7.68 3.69 -8.07
CA LEU A 29 8.52 2.79 -8.85
C LEU A 29 7.69 1.90 -9.78
N VAL A 30 6.54 1.39 -9.30
CA VAL A 30 5.68 0.52 -10.10
C VAL A 30 5.04 1.26 -11.26
N VAL A 31 4.54 2.46 -11.01
CA VAL A 31 3.88 3.24 -12.05
C VAL A 31 4.86 3.63 -13.14
N VAL A 32 6.10 3.98 -12.77
CA VAL A 32 7.16 4.24 -13.76
C VAL A 32 7.40 3.01 -14.64
N SER A 33 7.40 1.80 -14.08
CA SER A 33 7.55 0.57 -14.87
C SER A 33 6.37 0.35 -15.81
N GLY A 34 5.13 0.65 -15.38
CA GLY A 34 3.92 0.55 -16.20
C GLY A 34 3.93 1.52 -17.38
N VAL A 35 4.34 2.76 -17.15
CA VAL A 35 4.48 3.78 -18.21
C VAL A 35 5.58 3.39 -19.21
N ALA A 36 6.72 2.89 -18.73
CA ALA A 36 7.81 2.42 -19.61
C ALA A 36 7.36 1.23 -20.47
N TYR A 37 6.53 0.34 -19.93
CA TYR A 37 5.93 -0.75 -20.69
C TYR A 37 5.03 -0.22 -21.82
N LEU A 38 4.19 0.77 -21.52
CA LEU A 38 3.34 1.42 -22.52
C LEU A 38 4.13 2.04 -23.66
N SER A 39 5.19 2.77 -23.36
CA SER A 39 6.00 3.47 -24.35
C SER A 39 6.64 2.54 -25.38
N ASN A 40 6.90 1.28 -25.01
CA ASN A 40 7.54 0.30 -25.88
C ASN A 40 6.56 -0.49 -26.75
N TYR A 41 5.29 -0.64 -26.36
CA TYR A 41 4.34 -1.55 -27.01
C TYR A 41 3.08 -0.89 -27.57
N PHE A 42 2.86 0.40 -27.29
CA PHE A 42 1.66 1.07 -27.76
C PHE A 42 1.81 1.63 -29.17
N THR A 43 1.04 1.03 -30.07
CA THR A 43 0.65 1.64 -31.33
C THR A 43 -0.75 2.26 -31.18
N PRO A 44 -1.12 3.32 -31.95
CA PRO A 44 -2.43 3.99 -31.87
C PRO A 44 -3.63 3.07 -32.10
N GLU A 45 -3.42 1.85 -32.55
CA GLU A 45 -4.46 0.84 -32.83
C GLU A 45 -4.82 -0.02 -31.61
N TYR A 46 -4.19 0.17 -30.46
CA TYR A 46 -4.41 -0.68 -29.29
C TYR A 46 -5.70 -0.27 -28.56
N THR A 47 -6.70 -1.12 -28.61
CA THR A 47 -7.92 -1.01 -27.79
C THR A 47 -7.65 -1.54 -26.39
N ASN A 48 -8.06 -0.81 -25.33
CA ASN A 48 -7.87 -1.13 -23.91
C ASN A 48 -6.46 -0.82 -23.31
N ALA A 49 -5.90 0.31 -23.66
CA ALA A 49 -4.63 0.82 -23.14
C ALA A 49 -4.57 0.86 -21.61
N TRP A 50 -5.62 1.40 -20.99
CA TRP A 50 -5.74 1.52 -19.54
C TRP A 50 -5.72 0.17 -18.83
N ALA A 51 -6.40 -0.84 -19.38
CA ALA A 51 -6.44 -2.16 -18.79
C ALA A 51 -5.06 -2.85 -18.86
N ALA A 52 -4.36 -2.74 -19.99
CA ALA A 52 -3.02 -3.31 -20.16
C ALA A 52 -2.00 -2.68 -19.20
N MET A 53 -1.99 -1.35 -19.10
CA MET A 53 -1.14 -0.61 -18.17
C MET A 53 -1.44 -1.00 -16.71
N PHE A 54 -2.73 -1.12 -16.36
CA PHE A 54 -3.13 -1.49 -15.01
C PHE A 54 -2.69 -2.91 -14.66
N ILE A 55 -2.93 -3.87 -15.55
CA ILE A 55 -2.53 -5.28 -15.31
C ILE A 55 -1.03 -5.37 -15.09
N GLN A 56 -0.22 -4.76 -15.93
CA GLN A 56 1.24 -4.79 -15.78
C GLN A 56 1.70 -4.14 -14.48
N SER A 57 1.18 -2.96 -14.17
CA SER A 57 1.53 -2.25 -12.94
C SER A 57 1.06 -3.01 -11.70
N ALA A 58 -0.17 -3.55 -11.72
CA ALA A 58 -0.74 -4.30 -10.62
C ALA A 58 0.00 -5.63 -10.36
N LEU A 59 0.46 -6.31 -11.42
CA LEU A 59 1.27 -7.52 -11.27
C LEU A 59 2.59 -7.22 -10.56
N VAL A 60 3.33 -6.21 -11.01
CA VAL A 60 4.60 -5.84 -10.37
C VAL A 60 4.36 -5.39 -8.92
N TYR A 61 3.31 -4.62 -8.69
CA TYR A 61 2.96 -4.17 -7.35
C TYR A 61 2.59 -5.34 -6.43
N ALA A 62 1.68 -6.21 -6.85
CA ALA A 62 1.17 -7.30 -6.04
C ALA A 62 2.21 -8.40 -5.75
N TYR A 63 3.06 -8.73 -6.74
CA TYR A 63 4.05 -9.82 -6.58
C TYR A 63 5.33 -9.40 -5.86
N TYR A 64 5.78 -8.17 -6.04
CA TYR A 64 7.08 -7.75 -5.52
C TYR A 64 6.98 -6.69 -4.44
N LEU A 65 6.34 -5.57 -4.71
CA LEU A 65 6.43 -4.41 -3.85
C LEU A 65 5.51 -4.49 -2.65
N LEU A 66 4.31 -5.01 -2.81
CA LEU A 66 3.36 -5.12 -1.71
C LEU A 66 3.83 -6.11 -0.63
N PRO A 67 4.29 -7.35 -0.94
CA PRO A 67 4.86 -8.24 0.06
C PRO A 67 6.10 -7.64 0.72
N PHE A 68 6.95 -6.95 -0.06
CA PHE A 68 8.14 -6.31 0.47
C PHE A 68 7.79 -5.18 1.44
N SER A 69 6.85 -4.29 1.09
CA SER A 69 6.40 -3.21 1.97
C SER A 69 5.75 -3.75 3.25
N MET A 70 4.95 -4.83 3.15
CA MET A 70 4.37 -5.51 4.31
C MET A 70 5.46 -6.00 5.27
N ILE A 71 6.48 -6.69 4.77
CA ILE A 71 7.60 -7.18 5.59
C ILE A 71 8.31 -6.01 6.26
N VAL A 72 8.65 -4.97 5.50
CA VAL A 72 9.37 -3.80 6.05
C VAL A 72 8.54 -3.10 7.13
N VAL A 73 7.24 -2.89 6.91
CA VAL A 73 6.37 -2.25 7.91
C VAL A 73 6.26 -3.11 9.17
N CYS A 74 6.06 -4.44 9.04
CA CYS A 74 6.02 -5.36 10.18
C CYS A 74 7.33 -5.33 10.97
N VAL A 75 8.49 -5.43 10.30
CA VAL A 75 9.80 -5.38 10.94
C VAL A 75 10.05 -4.04 11.64
N MET A 76 9.64 -2.93 11.03
CA MET A 76 9.80 -1.61 11.64
C MET A 76 8.91 -1.42 12.87
N ILE A 77 7.69 -1.96 12.88
CA ILE A 77 6.80 -1.94 14.05
C ILE A 77 7.39 -2.83 15.16
N ALA A 78 7.79 -4.06 14.83
CA ALA A 78 8.38 -5.00 15.78
C ALA A 78 9.72 -4.48 16.37
N GLY A 79 10.59 -3.93 15.53
CA GLY A 79 11.89 -3.41 15.97
C GLY A 79 11.78 -2.22 16.95
N ARG A 80 10.70 -1.46 16.90
CA ARG A 80 10.43 -0.41 17.89
C ARG A 80 10.05 -0.94 19.26
N GLU A 81 9.43 -2.10 19.29
CA GLU A 81 8.98 -2.72 20.53
C GLU A 81 10.12 -3.45 21.25
N THR A 82 11.04 -4.03 20.47
CA THR A 82 12.23 -4.66 21.03
C THR A 82 13.27 -3.63 21.48
N GLY A 83 13.27 -2.42 20.90
CA GLY A 83 14.17 -1.34 21.30
C GLY A 83 13.80 -0.71 22.64
N ASN A 84 14.84 -0.29 23.41
CA ASN A 84 14.71 0.47 24.69
C ASN A 84 13.81 -0.20 25.76
N ASN A 85 13.86 -1.52 25.89
CA ASN A 85 13.00 -2.29 26.82
C ASN A 85 11.51 -2.04 26.62
N GLY A 86 11.10 -1.78 25.37
CA GLY A 86 9.71 -1.48 25.02
C GLY A 86 8.75 -2.61 25.42
N ILE A 87 9.18 -3.87 25.29
CA ILE A 87 8.40 -5.06 25.72
C ILE A 87 8.11 -5.01 27.22
N LEU A 88 9.11 -4.70 28.04
CA LEU A 88 8.92 -4.59 29.51
C LEU A 88 7.95 -3.45 29.87
N LYS A 89 8.07 -2.32 29.19
CA LYS A 89 7.15 -1.18 29.37
C LYS A 89 5.73 -1.51 28.96
N MET A 90 5.54 -2.31 27.91
CA MET A 90 4.23 -2.78 27.46
C MET A 90 3.59 -3.79 28.41
N LEU A 91 4.39 -4.67 29.02
CA LEU A 91 3.92 -5.63 30.03
C LEU A 91 3.48 -4.94 31.33
N ALA A 92 4.04 -3.78 31.62
CA ALA A 92 3.67 -2.96 32.81
C ALA A 92 2.36 -2.15 32.60
N LEU A 93 1.83 -2.07 31.37
CA LEU A 93 0.58 -1.36 31.10
C LEU A 93 -0.63 -2.23 31.48
N PRO A 94 -1.69 -1.66 32.10
CA PRO A 94 -2.90 -2.37 32.44
C PRO A 94 -3.83 -2.52 31.22
N VAL A 95 -3.30 -3.14 30.14
CA VAL A 95 -4.00 -3.35 28.86
C VAL A 95 -3.90 -4.83 28.47
N SER A 96 -5.00 -5.40 27.96
CA SER A 96 -5.00 -6.78 27.49
C SER A 96 -4.08 -6.92 26.26
N ARG A 97 -3.29 -8.00 26.23
CA ARG A 97 -2.38 -8.30 25.10
C ARG A 97 -3.13 -8.40 23.76
N CYS A 98 -4.35 -8.97 23.79
CA CYS A 98 -5.21 -9.06 22.61
C CYS A 98 -5.60 -7.67 22.07
N ALA A 99 -6.00 -6.75 22.94
CA ALA A 99 -6.37 -5.39 22.50
C ALA A 99 -5.19 -4.66 21.84
N LEU A 100 -3.98 -4.85 22.39
CA LEU A 100 -2.77 -4.27 21.83
C LEU A 100 -2.44 -4.85 20.45
N SER A 101 -2.52 -6.20 20.29
CA SER A 101 -2.27 -6.86 19.01
C SER A 101 -3.28 -6.41 17.94
N ILE A 102 -4.57 -6.33 18.29
CA ILE A 102 -5.61 -5.86 17.38
C ILE A 102 -5.37 -4.40 16.99
N ALA A 103 -5.00 -3.54 17.92
CA ALA A 103 -4.70 -2.13 17.62
C ALA A 103 -3.55 -2.00 16.59
N LYS A 104 -2.50 -2.78 16.72
CA LYS A 104 -1.38 -2.80 15.78
C LYS A 104 -1.77 -3.36 14.42
N PHE A 105 -2.55 -4.44 14.39
CA PHE A 105 -3.10 -4.98 13.15
C PHE A 105 -3.93 -3.92 12.40
N CYS A 106 -4.77 -3.16 13.12
CA CYS A 106 -5.55 -2.07 12.54
C CYS A 106 -4.64 -0.97 11.95
N VAL A 107 -3.57 -0.61 12.66
CA VAL A 107 -2.61 0.38 12.17
C VAL A 107 -1.88 -0.10 10.93
N LEU A 108 -1.42 -1.36 10.91
CA LEU A 108 -0.77 -1.97 9.76
C LEU A 108 -1.70 -1.98 8.53
N THR A 109 -2.93 -2.46 8.71
CA THR A 109 -3.95 -2.51 7.66
C THR A 109 -4.26 -1.11 7.11
N PHE A 110 -4.33 -0.10 7.97
CA PHE A 110 -4.55 1.28 7.56
C PHE A 110 -3.39 1.82 6.69
N TYR A 111 -2.14 1.55 7.07
CA TYR A 111 -0.98 1.99 6.29
C TYR A 111 -0.91 1.33 4.92
N LEU A 112 -1.19 0.04 4.84
CA LEU A 112 -1.26 -0.67 3.55
C LEU A 112 -2.43 -0.19 2.69
N PHE A 113 -3.55 0.17 3.31
CA PHE A 113 -4.66 0.81 2.61
C PHE A 113 -4.26 2.18 2.03
N MET A 114 -3.55 2.99 2.80
CA MET A 114 -3.03 4.29 2.33
C MET A 114 -2.02 4.10 1.19
N GLU A 115 -1.15 3.10 1.25
CA GLU A 115 -0.22 2.76 0.18
C GLU A 115 -0.95 2.40 -1.12
N MET A 116 -2.02 1.59 -1.03
CA MET A 116 -2.86 1.25 -2.17
C MET A 116 -3.57 2.48 -2.77
N MET A 117 -4.05 3.41 -1.93
CA MET A 117 -4.65 4.65 -2.39
C MET A 117 -3.64 5.54 -3.12
N VAL A 118 -2.42 5.65 -2.61
CA VAL A 118 -1.33 6.37 -3.28
C VAL A 118 -1.00 5.72 -4.62
N PHE A 119 -0.92 4.39 -4.68
CA PHE A 119 -0.73 3.66 -5.93
C PHE A 119 -1.79 4.02 -6.98
N LEU A 120 -3.06 4.04 -6.60
CA LEU A 120 -4.16 4.36 -7.50
C LEU A 120 -4.07 5.81 -8.00
N VAL A 121 -3.79 6.77 -7.13
CA VAL A 121 -3.65 8.19 -7.49
C VAL A 121 -2.47 8.39 -8.44
N VAL A 122 -1.30 7.84 -8.12
CA VAL A 122 -0.10 7.96 -8.96
C VAL A 122 -0.32 7.26 -10.32
N PHE A 123 -1.00 6.11 -10.33
CA PHE A 123 -1.37 5.40 -11.54
C PHE A 123 -2.26 6.23 -12.45
N VAL A 124 -3.31 6.86 -11.91
CA VAL A 124 -4.22 7.71 -12.69
C VAL A 124 -3.47 8.91 -13.28
N ILE A 125 -2.65 9.59 -12.50
CA ILE A 125 -1.87 10.74 -12.96
C ILE A 125 -0.91 10.33 -14.09
N ALA A 126 -0.15 9.26 -13.90
CA ALA A 126 0.80 8.78 -14.89
C ALA A 126 0.11 8.28 -16.16
N GLY A 127 -1.05 7.62 -16.03
CA GLY A 127 -1.85 7.19 -17.15
C GLY A 127 -2.41 8.35 -17.97
N LEU A 128 -2.87 9.43 -17.32
CA LEU A 128 -3.31 10.65 -18.01
C LEU A 128 -2.18 11.30 -18.80
N ILE A 129 -0.99 11.36 -18.23
CA ILE A 129 0.20 11.88 -18.94
C ILE A 129 0.55 10.98 -20.13
N ALA A 130 0.56 9.67 -19.94
CA ALA A 130 0.88 8.69 -20.98
C ALA A 130 -0.13 8.72 -22.14
N THR A 131 -1.42 8.80 -21.85
CA THR A 131 -2.46 8.89 -22.89
C THR A 131 -2.38 10.18 -23.70
N GLN A 132 -2.06 11.31 -23.06
CA GLN A 132 -1.84 12.59 -23.77
C GLN A 132 -0.61 12.56 -24.68
N THR A 133 0.49 11.96 -24.22
CA THR A 133 1.73 11.89 -25.00
C THR A 133 1.63 10.94 -26.19
N MET A 134 0.83 9.87 -26.08
CA MET A 134 0.68 8.85 -27.11
C MET A 134 -0.56 9.03 -28.00
N GLY A 135 -1.40 10.06 -27.75
CA GLY A 135 -2.59 10.34 -28.55
C GLY A 135 -3.71 9.29 -28.41
N VAL A 136 -3.76 8.55 -27.32
CA VAL A 136 -4.79 7.56 -27.05
C VAL A 136 -6.07 8.27 -26.58
N THR A 137 -7.20 7.99 -27.24
CA THR A 137 -8.51 8.65 -27.01
C THR A 137 -9.43 7.90 -26.06
N GLU A 138 -8.92 6.93 -25.31
CA GLU A 138 -9.75 6.13 -24.39
C GLU A 138 -10.17 6.89 -23.14
N THR A 139 -11.43 6.69 -22.73
CA THR A 139 -11.97 7.24 -21.49
C THR A 139 -11.46 6.47 -20.27
N LEU A 140 -11.20 7.18 -19.18
CA LEU A 140 -10.68 6.61 -17.95
C LEU A 140 -11.68 5.68 -17.25
N PRO A 141 -11.43 4.36 -17.14
CA PRO A 141 -12.36 3.40 -16.54
C PRO A 141 -12.24 3.37 -15.00
N ILE A 142 -12.64 4.44 -14.32
CA ILE A 142 -12.47 4.61 -12.85
C ILE A 142 -13.10 3.45 -12.08
N LEU A 143 -14.28 3.00 -12.48
CA LEU A 143 -15.00 1.95 -11.77
C LEU A 143 -14.27 0.59 -11.85
N TYR A 144 -13.66 0.31 -13.00
CA TYR A 144 -12.83 -0.88 -13.21
C TYR A 144 -11.59 -0.85 -12.30
N LEU A 145 -10.88 0.27 -12.27
CA LEU A 145 -9.68 0.44 -11.45
C LEU A 145 -9.98 0.29 -9.95
N LEU A 146 -11.06 0.94 -9.47
CA LEU A 146 -11.50 0.85 -8.09
C LEU A 146 -11.85 -0.59 -7.68
N LYS A 147 -12.59 -1.30 -8.52
CA LYS A 147 -12.99 -2.69 -8.26
C LYS A 147 -11.77 -3.60 -8.10
N TRP A 148 -10.79 -3.49 -8.98
CA TRP A 148 -9.60 -4.32 -8.94
C TRP A 148 -8.65 -3.95 -7.79
N CYS A 149 -8.47 -2.67 -7.49
CA CYS A 149 -7.71 -2.23 -6.32
C CYS A 149 -8.34 -2.75 -5.02
N LEU A 150 -9.65 -2.67 -4.89
CA LEU A 150 -10.36 -3.18 -3.72
C LEU A 150 -10.24 -4.71 -3.61
N GLY A 151 -10.30 -5.41 -4.73
CA GLY A 151 -10.04 -6.86 -4.80
C GLY A 151 -8.64 -7.22 -4.32
N LEU A 152 -7.60 -6.54 -4.79
CA LEU A 152 -6.22 -6.72 -4.34
C LEU A 152 -6.07 -6.46 -2.85
N PHE A 153 -6.68 -5.41 -2.32
CA PHE A 153 -6.64 -5.11 -0.89
C PHE A 153 -7.28 -6.22 -0.05
N LEU A 154 -8.45 -6.73 -0.47
CA LEU A 154 -9.14 -7.81 0.25
C LEU A 154 -8.33 -9.12 0.25
N THR A 155 -7.65 -9.44 -0.86
CA THR A 155 -6.79 -10.63 -0.92
C THR A 155 -5.54 -10.52 -0.05
N MET A 156 -5.13 -9.31 0.31
CA MET A 156 -3.96 -9.09 1.18
C MET A 156 -4.28 -9.19 2.68
N LEU A 157 -5.54 -8.99 3.10
CA LEU A 157 -5.92 -9.07 4.52
C LEU A 157 -5.51 -10.40 5.20
N PRO A 158 -5.75 -11.59 4.62
CA PRO A 158 -5.28 -12.84 5.22
C PRO A 158 -3.75 -12.94 5.27
N CYS A 159 -3.03 -12.39 4.30
CA CYS A 159 -1.57 -12.36 4.32
C CYS A 159 -1.03 -11.48 5.46
N ILE A 160 -1.65 -10.32 5.69
CA ILE A 160 -1.34 -9.45 6.82
C ILE A 160 -1.56 -10.18 8.15
N ALA A 161 -2.70 -10.89 8.26
CA ALA A 161 -3.01 -11.66 9.46
C ALA A 161 -2.03 -12.81 9.71
N ALA A 162 -1.51 -13.43 8.65
CA ALA A 162 -0.52 -14.51 8.75
C ALA A 162 0.89 -14.01 9.11
N MET A 163 1.23 -12.78 8.74
CA MET A 163 2.55 -12.18 9.03
C MET A 163 2.62 -11.52 10.40
N TRP A 164 1.46 -11.19 10.97
CA TRP A 164 1.34 -10.58 12.29
C TRP A 164 1.20 -11.62 13.42
#